data_84b4db48557b5b865ffadc316c9241de
#
_entry.id   84b4db48557b5b865ffadc316c9241de
#
_cell.length_a   1.000
_cell.length_b   1.000
_cell.length_c   1.000
_cell.angle_alpha   90.00
_cell.angle_beta   90.00
_cell.angle_gamma   90.00
#
_symmetry.space_group_name_H-M   'P 1'
#
loop_
_entity.id
_entity.type
_entity.pdbx_description
1 polymer ?
#
loop_
_entity_poly.entity_id
_entity_poly.type
_entity_poly.pdbx_seq_one_letter_code
_entity_poly.pdbx_strand_id
1 'polypeptide(L)'
;KRKLRHSLGRPSRSDFVQPEIISIIWNAIRTEALLYPIKEKTVKKERILGVPEGLPISNTLANIYMQDIDIKYRELDYISYYRYVDDILILVNEDKFFDVKKNICDDIKKLGLELNDKKDEGLVTESFEYLGYVLNDSEVTVRKSSVLKIEQSIEELFRTIKKDNIGYLQWKLNLKITGFILESHKYGWLFFYSQITDLSLLFHLDDVVQKLIKRYKLEGKIIIKRFVRTYAEIHMALHETKYIPNLDDLKLEDKKAILSDIYQMDLTDKDERFVEIQFHKIMKREIRDIEKDIENIS
;
A
#
# COMPACT_ATOMS: atom_id res chain seq x y z
N LYS A 1 -26.54 3.57 -10.31
CA LYS A 1 -27.34 2.45 -10.87
C LYS A 1 -27.16 2.29 -12.39
N ARG A 2 -27.23 3.38 -13.19
CA ARG A 2 -27.16 3.31 -14.67
C ARG A 2 -25.75 2.88 -15.14
N LYS A 3 -24.67 3.45 -14.60
CA LYS A 3 -23.28 3.08 -14.96
C LYS A 3 -22.92 1.66 -14.53
N LEU A 4 -23.32 1.22 -13.35
CA LEU A 4 -23.12 -0.17 -12.90
C LEU A 4 -23.74 -1.18 -13.87
N ARG A 5 -24.91 -0.88 -14.44
CA ARG A 5 -25.57 -1.74 -15.43
C ARG A 5 -24.87 -1.71 -16.78
N HIS A 6 -24.20 -0.61 -17.14
CA HIS A 6 -23.56 -0.46 -18.45
C HIS A 6 -22.16 -1.08 -18.48
N SER A 7 -21.39 -0.94 -17.39
CA SER A 7 -20.04 -1.49 -17.28
C SER A 7 -19.96 -3.02 -17.16
N LEU A 8 -21.07 -3.66 -16.79
CA LEU A 8 -21.16 -5.13 -16.75
C LEU A 8 -21.41 -5.79 -18.12
N GLY A 9 -21.32 -4.99 -19.20
CA GLY A 9 -21.53 -5.45 -20.58
C GLY A 9 -23.02 -5.59 -20.94
N ARG A 10 -23.32 -5.82 -22.23
CA ARG A 10 -24.66 -6.28 -22.61
C ARG A 10 -24.81 -7.71 -22.09
N PRO A 11 -25.68 -7.96 -21.10
CA PRO A 11 -25.84 -9.30 -20.57
C PRO A 11 -26.30 -10.22 -21.68
N SER A 12 -25.60 -11.32 -21.89
CA SER A 12 -26.22 -12.50 -22.50
C SER A 12 -27.39 -12.90 -21.60
N ARG A 13 -28.39 -13.60 -22.10
CA ARG A 13 -29.58 -13.99 -21.32
C ARG A 13 -29.28 -14.70 -19.96
N SER A 14 -28.02 -15.12 -19.72
CA SER A 14 -27.52 -15.78 -18.50
C SER A 14 -26.86 -14.83 -17.47
N ASP A 15 -26.56 -13.56 -17.81
CA ASP A 15 -25.72 -12.66 -17.01
C ASP A 15 -26.53 -11.55 -16.31
N PHE A 16 -27.72 -11.85 -15.83
CA PHE A 16 -28.45 -10.93 -14.96
C PHE A 16 -27.72 -10.84 -13.62
N VAL A 17 -27.04 -9.71 -13.37
CA VAL A 17 -26.63 -9.37 -11.98
C VAL A 17 -27.88 -9.35 -11.14
N GLN A 18 -27.95 -10.28 -10.18
CA GLN A 18 -29.13 -10.44 -9.33
C GLN A 18 -29.44 -9.11 -8.64
N PRO A 19 -30.72 -8.68 -8.61
CA PRO A 19 -31.11 -7.43 -7.95
C PRO A 19 -30.62 -7.32 -6.49
N GLU A 20 -30.44 -8.45 -5.84
CA GLU A 20 -29.92 -8.58 -4.47
C GLU A 20 -28.49 -8.08 -4.37
N ILE A 21 -27.61 -8.43 -5.31
CA ILE A 21 -26.20 -7.97 -5.35
C ILE A 21 -26.16 -6.45 -5.49
N ILE A 22 -26.97 -5.88 -6.41
CA ILE A 22 -27.05 -4.43 -6.57
C ILE A 22 -27.56 -3.76 -5.30
N SER A 23 -28.50 -4.39 -4.60
CA SER A 23 -29.04 -3.88 -3.31
C SER A 23 -27.98 -3.91 -2.22
N ILE A 24 -27.19 -4.99 -2.11
CA ILE A 24 -26.09 -5.11 -1.13
C ILE A 24 -25.03 -4.01 -1.39
N ILE A 25 -24.60 -3.85 -2.63
CA ILE A 25 -23.65 -2.80 -3.03
C ILE A 25 -24.20 -1.42 -2.67
N TRP A 26 -25.48 -1.18 -2.98
CA TRP A 26 -26.12 0.11 -2.72
C TRP A 26 -26.23 0.42 -1.22
N ASN A 27 -26.54 -0.58 -0.42
CA ASN A 27 -26.57 -0.43 1.04
C ASN A 27 -25.16 -0.19 1.63
N ALA A 28 -24.14 -0.87 1.10
CA ALA A 28 -22.75 -0.64 1.51
C ALA A 28 -22.28 0.78 1.20
N ILE A 29 -22.66 1.36 0.04
CA ILE A 29 -22.30 2.72 -0.33
C ILE A 29 -23.01 3.77 0.54
N ARG A 30 -24.23 3.48 1.00
CA ARG A 30 -25.06 4.38 1.83
C ARG A 30 -24.78 4.30 3.32
N THR A 31 -23.71 3.61 3.74
CA THR A 31 -23.32 3.60 5.14
C THR A 31 -23.17 5.02 5.69
N GLU A 32 -23.64 5.22 6.91
CA GLU A 32 -23.55 6.49 7.61
C GLU A 32 -22.10 6.95 7.69
N ALA A 33 -21.81 8.17 7.23
CA ALA A 33 -20.50 8.78 7.39
C ALA A 33 -20.39 9.37 8.80
N LEU A 34 -19.33 8.98 9.51
CA LEU A 34 -18.94 9.69 10.73
C LEU A 34 -18.25 10.98 10.28
N LEU A 35 -18.89 12.11 10.50
CA LEU A 35 -18.20 13.40 10.39
C LEU A 35 -17.21 13.51 11.55
N TYR A 36 -15.94 13.73 11.27
CA TYR A 36 -14.80 13.77 12.20
C TYR A 36 -15.03 14.75 13.35
N PRO A 37 -14.37 14.59 14.48
CA PRO A 37 -14.88 14.95 15.78
C PRO A 37 -14.94 16.45 15.99
N ILE A 38 -16.13 16.94 16.10
CA ILE A 38 -16.39 18.04 17.04
C ILE A 38 -16.43 17.37 18.41
N LYS A 39 -15.61 17.81 19.31
CA LYS A 39 -15.19 17.20 20.58
C LYS A 39 -16.28 16.58 21.49
N GLU A 40 -17.55 16.61 21.18
CA GLU A 40 -18.59 16.17 22.09
C GLU A 40 -19.83 15.44 21.51
N LYS A 41 -20.01 15.35 20.19
CA LYS A 41 -21.10 14.52 19.61
C LYS A 41 -20.73 14.04 18.21
N THR A 42 -20.64 12.74 18.01
CA THR A 42 -20.59 12.11 16.68
C THR A 42 -21.90 12.36 15.96
N VAL A 43 -21.90 13.27 15.00
CA VAL A 43 -23.06 13.47 14.11
C VAL A 43 -22.93 12.48 12.98
N LYS A 44 -23.85 11.52 12.97
CA LYS A 44 -24.01 10.60 11.85
C LYS A 44 -24.81 11.31 10.74
N LYS A 45 -24.24 11.38 9.54
CA LYS A 45 -24.91 11.92 8.38
C LYS A 45 -24.97 10.87 7.27
N GLU A 46 -26.13 10.73 6.65
CA GLU A 46 -26.25 9.87 5.48
C GLU A 46 -25.35 10.36 4.36
N ARG A 47 -24.55 9.47 3.77
CA ARG A 47 -23.69 9.76 2.64
C ARG A 47 -24.53 9.93 1.38
N ILE A 48 -24.54 11.12 0.81
CA ILE A 48 -25.28 11.45 -0.41
C ILE A 48 -24.41 11.27 -1.65
N LEU A 49 -23.11 11.60 -1.55
CA LEU A 49 -22.15 11.59 -2.65
C LEU A 49 -20.88 10.79 -2.28
N GLY A 50 -20.23 10.28 -3.31
CA GLY A 50 -18.98 9.54 -3.19
C GLY A 50 -19.16 8.09 -2.73
N VAL A 51 -18.03 7.41 -2.55
CA VAL A 51 -17.92 6.05 -2.01
C VAL A 51 -17.26 6.09 -0.65
N PRO A 52 -17.62 5.20 0.29
CA PRO A 52 -16.98 5.19 1.59
C PRO A 52 -15.52 4.74 1.45
N GLU A 53 -14.62 5.38 2.18
CA GLU A 53 -13.22 4.95 2.31
C GLU A 53 -13.14 3.65 3.13
N GLY A 54 -12.15 2.82 2.82
CA GLY A 54 -11.87 1.59 3.56
C GLY A 54 -12.79 0.40 3.26
N LEU A 55 -13.74 0.50 2.35
CA LEU A 55 -14.48 -0.67 1.87
C LEU A 55 -13.78 -1.31 0.67
N PRO A 56 -13.60 -2.65 0.65
CA PRO A 56 -12.93 -3.35 -0.46
C PRO A 56 -13.56 -3.07 -1.83
N ILE A 57 -14.87 -2.81 -1.88
CA ILE A 57 -15.60 -2.52 -3.12
C ILE A 57 -15.40 -1.09 -3.63
N SER A 58 -14.93 -0.16 -2.81
CA SER A 58 -14.84 1.26 -3.16
C SER A 58 -13.93 1.52 -4.37
N ASN A 59 -12.78 0.86 -4.42
CA ASN A 59 -11.85 0.96 -5.55
C ASN A 59 -12.46 0.42 -6.85
N THR A 60 -13.20 -0.69 -6.78
CA THR A 60 -13.92 -1.25 -7.94
C THR A 60 -14.98 -0.28 -8.45
N LEU A 61 -15.71 0.36 -7.54
CA LEU A 61 -16.74 1.35 -7.90
C LEU A 61 -16.12 2.62 -8.49
N ALA A 62 -14.99 3.07 -7.96
CA ALA A 62 -14.22 4.18 -8.51
C ALA A 62 -13.75 3.87 -9.94
N ASN A 63 -13.22 2.67 -10.18
CA ASN A 63 -12.80 2.23 -11.51
C ASN A 63 -14.00 2.19 -12.50
N ILE A 64 -15.14 1.66 -12.09
CA ILE A 64 -16.36 1.68 -12.92
C ILE A 64 -16.81 3.12 -13.20
N TYR A 65 -16.67 4.02 -12.23
CA TYR A 65 -17.07 5.41 -12.39
C TYR A 65 -16.19 6.18 -13.38
N MET A 66 -14.90 5.91 -13.37
CA MET A 66 -13.88 6.54 -14.23
C MET A 66 -13.72 5.85 -15.60
N GLN A 67 -14.38 4.71 -15.83
CA GLN A 67 -14.15 3.86 -17.00
C GLN A 67 -14.23 4.62 -18.34
N ASP A 68 -15.19 5.53 -18.52
CA ASP A 68 -15.36 6.27 -19.79
C ASP A 68 -14.16 7.20 -20.04
N ILE A 69 -13.58 7.79 -18.99
CA ILE A 69 -12.35 8.59 -19.08
C ILE A 69 -11.17 7.70 -19.39
N ASP A 70 -11.01 6.58 -18.65
CA ASP A 70 -9.91 5.65 -18.86
C ASP A 70 -9.84 5.14 -20.29
N ILE A 71 -11.00 4.73 -20.87
CA ILE A 71 -11.07 4.27 -22.26
C ILE A 71 -10.70 5.41 -23.20
N LYS A 72 -11.34 6.57 -23.06
CA LYS A 72 -11.09 7.72 -23.94
C LYS A 72 -9.62 8.10 -24.03
N TYR A 73 -8.94 8.22 -22.87
CA TYR A 73 -7.56 8.71 -22.85
C TYR A 73 -6.52 7.63 -23.15
N ARG A 74 -6.82 6.34 -22.93
CA ARG A 74 -5.92 5.23 -23.33
C ARG A 74 -5.91 4.97 -24.83
N GLU A 75 -6.98 5.36 -25.55
CA GLU A 75 -7.08 5.19 -27.00
C GLU A 75 -6.40 6.32 -27.80
N LEU A 76 -5.86 7.35 -27.14
CA LEU A 76 -5.17 8.45 -27.80
C LEU A 76 -3.68 8.12 -27.99
N ASP A 77 -3.25 7.95 -29.24
CA ASP A 77 -1.89 7.52 -29.60
C ASP A 77 -0.79 8.53 -29.22
N TYR A 78 -1.14 9.80 -28.97
CA TYR A 78 -0.22 10.88 -28.68
C TYR A 78 -0.06 11.17 -27.18
N ILE A 79 -0.64 10.35 -26.32
CA ILE A 79 -0.48 10.45 -24.87
C ILE A 79 -0.20 9.09 -24.26
N SER A 80 0.44 9.08 -23.07
CA SER A 80 0.47 7.91 -22.17
C SER A 80 -0.35 8.25 -20.93
N TYR A 81 -1.45 7.53 -20.72
CA TYR A 81 -2.39 7.75 -19.64
C TYR A 81 -2.29 6.65 -18.59
N TYR A 82 -2.07 7.05 -17.36
CA TYR A 82 -2.02 6.16 -16.20
C TYR A 82 -2.92 6.68 -15.10
N ARG A 83 -3.66 5.79 -14.46
CA ARG A 83 -4.46 6.13 -13.28
C ARG A 83 -4.36 5.04 -12.21
N TYR A 84 -4.09 5.49 -11.00
CA TYR A 84 -4.15 4.67 -9.81
C TYR A 84 -5.17 5.27 -8.84
N VAL A 85 -6.33 4.64 -8.71
CA VAL A 85 -7.50 5.11 -7.94
C VAL A 85 -7.93 6.51 -8.38
N ASP A 86 -7.50 7.55 -7.67
CA ASP A 86 -7.77 8.98 -7.90
C ASP A 86 -6.57 9.73 -8.52
N ASP A 87 -5.36 9.20 -8.40
CA ASP A 87 -4.16 9.78 -8.99
C ASP A 87 -4.08 9.53 -10.50
N ILE A 88 -3.95 10.59 -11.29
CA ILE A 88 -3.84 10.54 -12.76
C ILE A 88 -2.50 11.12 -13.19
N LEU A 89 -1.76 10.35 -13.99
CA LEU A 89 -0.55 10.79 -14.68
C LEU A 89 -0.78 10.74 -16.19
N ILE A 90 -0.49 11.84 -16.88
CA ILE A 90 -0.58 11.94 -18.35
C ILE A 90 0.75 12.46 -18.87
N LEU A 91 1.41 11.66 -19.71
CA LEU A 91 2.58 12.09 -20.48
C LEU A 91 2.10 12.46 -21.90
N VAL A 92 2.46 13.65 -22.37
CA VAL A 92 1.95 14.19 -23.62
C VAL A 92 3.01 15.04 -24.29
N ASN A 93 3.00 15.12 -25.61
CA ASN A 93 3.86 16.06 -26.36
C ASN A 93 3.47 17.51 -26.06
N GLU A 94 4.46 18.39 -26.01
CA GLU A 94 4.30 19.79 -25.61
C GLU A 94 3.26 20.53 -26.46
N ASP A 95 3.20 20.27 -27.76
CA ASP A 95 2.24 20.87 -28.71
C ASP A 95 0.78 20.49 -28.39
N LYS A 96 0.53 19.41 -27.71
CA LYS A 96 -0.82 18.92 -27.31
C LYS A 96 -1.17 19.17 -25.83
N PHE A 97 -0.21 19.67 -25.06
CA PHE A 97 -0.35 19.79 -23.62
C PHE A 97 -1.60 20.58 -23.19
N PHE A 98 -1.80 21.77 -23.73
CA PHE A 98 -2.92 22.64 -23.34
C PHE A 98 -4.28 22.05 -23.71
N ASP A 99 -4.40 21.41 -24.88
CA ASP A 99 -5.63 20.77 -25.34
C ASP A 99 -5.97 19.57 -24.46
N VAL A 100 -5.01 18.70 -24.18
CA VAL A 100 -5.20 17.52 -23.33
C VAL A 100 -5.56 17.94 -21.92
N LYS A 101 -4.84 18.90 -21.33
CA LYS A 101 -5.12 19.45 -20.00
C LYS A 101 -6.55 19.98 -19.90
N LYS A 102 -6.96 20.81 -20.84
CA LYS A 102 -8.33 21.36 -20.88
C LYS A 102 -9.36 20.24 -20.99
N ASN A 103 -9.16 19.32 -21.93
CA ASN A 103 -10.11 18.24 -22.18
C ASN A 103 -10.31 17.33 -20.97
N ILE A 104 -9.21 16.91 -20.28
CA ILE A 104 -9.32 16.05 -19.09
C ILE A 104 -10.02 16.78 -17.95
N CYS A 105 -9.71 18.07 -17.72
CA CYS A 105 -10.39 18.87 -16.70
C CYS A 105 -11.90 18.99 -16.97
N ASP A 106 -12.28 19.23 -18.22
CA ASP A 106 -13.69 19.35 -18.62
C ASP A 106 -14.43 18.01 -18.50
N ASP A 107 -13.78 16.91 -18.83
CA ASP A 107 -14.38 15.57 -18.74
C ASP A 107 -14.54 15.12 -17.28
N ILE A 108 -13.58 15.40 -16.41
CA ILE A 108 -13.69 15.15 -14.97
C ILE A 108 -14.84 15.97 -14.38
N LYS A 109 -14.96 17.25 -14.75
CA LYS A 109 -16.06 18.11 -14.35
C LYS A 109 -17.42 17.56 -14.80
N LYS A 110 -17.54 17.06 -16.04
CA LYS A 110 -18.78 16.43 -16.55
C LYS A 110 -19.21 15.21 -15.75
N LEU A 111 -18.25 14.51 -15.12
CA LEU A 111 -18.55 13.43 -14.18
C LEU A 111 -19.00 13.94 -12.80
N GLY A 112 -18.97 15.24 -12.54
CA GLY A 112 -19.27 15.81 -11.22
C GLY A 112 -18.15 15.62 -10.22
N LEU A 113 -16.91 15.43 -10.70
CA LEU A 113 -15.71 15.35 -9.89
C LEU A 113 -14.94 16.67 -9.94
N GLU A 114 -14.19 16.94 -8.88
CA GLU A 114 -13.29 18.09 -8.78
C GLU A 114 -11.86 17.60 -8.69
N LEU A 115 -10.95 18.26 -9.40
CA LEU A 115 -9.53 18.04 -9.24
C LEU A 115 -9.06 18.81 -8.00
N ASN A 116 -8.20 18.18 -7.21
CA ASN A 116 -7.58 18.86 -6.08
C ASN A 116 -6.59 19.95 -6.55
N ASP A 117 -6.12 20.79 -5.62
CA ASP A 117 -5.17 21.87 -5.93
C ASP A 117 -3.73 21.36 -6.13
N LYS A 118 -3.46 20.09 -5.82
CA LYS A 118 -2.15 19.45 -6.00
C LYS A 118 -1.97 18.97 -7.45
N LYS A 119 -1.95 19.91 -8.39
CA LYS A 119 -1.62 19.62 -9.79
C LYS A 119 -0.14 19.94 -10.00
N ASP A 120 0.59 18.97 -10.49
CA ASP A 120 1.96 19.14 -10.90
C ASP A 120 2.05 19.08 -12.44
N GLU A 121 2.82 19.99 -13.01
CA GLU A 121 2.97 20.14 -14.46
C GLU A 121 4.42 20.54 -14.75
N GLY A 122 5.08 19.81 -15.62
CA GLY A 122 6.47 20.07 -15.95
C GLY A 122 6.96 19.25 -17.14
N LEU A 123 8.22 19.42 -17.46
CA LEU A 123 8.88 18.62 -18.48
C LEU A 123 9.27 17.26 -17.91
N VAL A 124 9.19 16.21 -18.71
CA VAL A 124 9.61 14.85 -18.31
C VAL A 124 11.09 14.78 -17.97
N THR A 125 11.88 15.72 -18.48
CA THR A 125 13.32 15.89 -18.14
C THR A 125 13.53 16.43 -16.73
N GLU A 126 12.52 17.04 -16.12
CA GLU A 126 12.51 17.45 -14.73
C GLU A 126 11.99 16.32 -13.84
N SER A 127 12.46 16.27 -12.59
CA SER A 127 11.95 15.26 -11.65
C SER A 127 10.52 15.59 -11.26
N PHE A 128 9.65 14.58 -11.26
CA PHE A 128 8.27 14.69 -10.79
C PHE A 128 7.91 13.55 -9.85
N GLU A 129 6.91 13.77 -9.00
CA GLU A 129 6.44 12.77 -8.05
C GLU A 129 5.18 12.08 -8.56
N TYR A 130 5.14 10.74 -8.47
CA TYR A 130 3.94 9.94 -8.71
C TYR A 130 3.94 8.69 -7.83
N LEU A 131 2.85 8.48 -7.08
CA LEU A 131 2.67 7.34 -6.15
C LEU A 131 3.82 7.17 -5.15
N GLY A 132 4.39 8.29 -4.67
CA GLY A 132 5.49 8.28 -3.71
C GLY A 132 6.86 8.00 -4.30
N TYR A 133 6.93 7.76 -5.61
CA TYR A 133 8.19 7.74 -6.36
C TYR A 133 8.56 9.13 -6.84
N VAL A 134 9.85 9.36 -7.03
CA VAL A 134 10.41 10.46 -7.79
C VAL A 134 10.96 9.89 -9.09
N LEU A 135 10.44 10.36 -10.20
CA LEU A 135 10.80 9.89 -11.53
C LEU A 135 11.50 11.01 -12.30
N ASN A 136 12.53 10.66 -13.04
CA ASN A 136 13.13 11.48 -14.08
C ASN A 136 13.53 10.58 -15.27
N ASP A 137 14.15 11.13 -16.26
CA ASP A 137 14.54 10.43 -17.49
C ASP A 137 15.58 9.31 -17.29
N SER A 138 16.33 9.32 -16.18
CA SER A 138 17.45 8.41 -15.92
C SER A 138 17.23 7.48 -14.71
N GLU A 139 16.41 7.87 -13.74
CA GLU A 139 16.34 7.21 -12.45
C GLU A 139 14.93 7.24 -11.85
N VAL A 140 14.60 6.16 -11.13
CA VAL A 140 13.42 6.06 -10.30
C VAL A 140 13.87 5.87 -8.85
N THR A 141 13.55 6.83 -8.00
CA THR A 141 13.85 6.78 -6.56
C THR A 141 12.60 7.01 -5.73
N VAL A 142 12.74 7.05 -4.42
CA VAL A 142 11.63 7.24 -3.47
C VAL A 142 11.62 8.68 -2.96
N ARG A 143 10.42 9.24 -2.84
CA ARG A 143 10.22 10.57 -2.26
C ARG A 143 10.88 10.69 -0.89
N LYS A 144 11.61 11.78 -0.66
CA LYS A 144 12.39 12.03 0.56
C LYS A 144 11.59 11.88 1.85
N SER A 145 10.34 12.33 1.86
CA SER A 145 9.46 12.18 3.03
C SER A 145 9.16 10.72 3.38
N SER A 146 9.02 9.84 2.39
CA SER A 146 8.82 8.40 2.58
C SER A 146 10.09 7.70 3.05
N VAL A 147 11.26 8.14 2.58
CA VAL A 147 12.56 7.66 3.09
C VAL A 147 12.74 8.04 4.55
N LEU A 148 12.52 9.30 4.90
CA LEU A 148 12.61 9.76 6.29
C LEU A 148 11.63 9.03 7.21
N LYS A 149 10.47 8.68 6.71
CA LYS A 149 9.45 7.96 7.49
C LYS A 149 9.89 6.55 7.82
N ILE A 150 10.43 5.79 6.86
CA ILE A 150 10.96 4.44 7.15
C ILE A 150 12.17 4.49 8.08
N GLU A 151 13.07 5.46 7.94
CA GLU A 151 14.21 5.66 8.85
C GLU A 151 13.74 5.93 10.28
N GLN A 152 12.80 6.86 10.47
CA GLN A 152 12.22 7.17 11.77
C GLN A 152 11.51 5.97 12.39
N SER A 153 10.77 5.22 11.58
CA SER A 153 10.08 4.01 12.01
C SER A 153 11.05 2.91 12.46
N ILE A 154 12.18 2.77 11.77
CA ILE A 154 13.27 1.88 12.18
C ILE A 154 13.90 2.36 13.51
N GLU A 155 14.24 3.64 13.62
CA GLU A 155 14.83 4.20 14.84
C GLU A 155 13.89 4.05 16.05
N GLU A 156 12.57 4.20 15.85
CA GLU A 156 11.57 4.01 16.89
C GLU A 156 11.57 2.58 17.46
N LEU A 157 11.78 1.56 16.64
CA LEU A 157 11.91 0.18 17.13
C LEU A 157 13.06 0.04 18.14
N PHE A 158 14.21 0.66 17.87
CA PHE A 158 15.36 0.63 18.81
C PHE A 158 15.08 1.41 20.10
N ARG A 159 14.24 2.45 20.04
CA ARG A 159 13.89 3.28 21.21
C ARG A 159 12.85 2.61 22.10
N THR A 160 11.86 1.95 21.50
CA THR A 160 10.68 1.47 22.21
C THR A 160 10.81 0.04 22.71
N ILE A 161 11.58 -0.78 22.01
CA ILE A 161 11.76 -2.19 22.41
C ILE A 161 12.77 -2.28 23.54
N LYS A 162 12.36 -2.91 24.65
CA LYS A 162 13.22 -3.11 25.83
C LYS A 162 14.43 -3.96 25.47
N LYS A 163 15.59 -3.64 26.08
CA LYS A 163 16.85 -4.36 25.86
C LYS A 163 16.79 -5.85 26.17
N ASP A 164 15.82 -6.27 26.96
CA ASP A 164 15.64 -7.67 27.37
C ASP A 164 14.90 -8.49 26.29
N ASN A 165 14.30 -7.85 25.31
CA ASN A 165 13.56 -8.52 24.22
C ASN A 165 14.25 -8.34 22.85
N ILE A 166 15.52 -8.76 22.79
CA ILE A 166 16.35 -8.67 21.58
C ILE A 166 15.74 -9.49 20.43
N GLY A 167 15.18 -10.66 20.72
CA GLY A 167 14.53 -11.51 19.71
C GLY A 167 13.37 -10.81 19.03
N TYR A 168 12.55 -10.10 19.80
CA TYR A 168 11.43 -9.31 19.26
C TYR A 168 11.91 -8.13 18.39
N LEU A 169 12.97 -7.43 18.84
CA LEU A 169 13.59 -6.37 18.03
C LEU A 169 14.10 -6.91 16.69
N GLN A 170 14.85 -8.02 16.72
CA GLN A 170 15.37 -8.67 15.51
C GLN A 170 14.24 -9.07 14.56
N TRP A 171 13.16 -9.67 15.10
CA TRP A 171 12.00 -10.07 14.33
C TRP A 171 11.33 -8.87 13.65
N LYS A 172 10.99 -7.83 14.40
CA LYS A 172 10.34 -6.61 13.89
C LYS A 172 11.19 -5.90 12.83
N LEU A 173 12.50 -5.76 13.08
CA LEU A 173 13.43 -5.15 12.10
C LEU A 173 13.48 -5.97 10.81
N ASN A 174 13.60 -7.30 10.92
CA ASN A 174 13.64 -8.15 9.74
C ASN A 174 12.34 -8.10 8.94
N LEU A 175 11.17 -8.11 9.60
CA LEU A 175 9.89 -7.92 8.90
C LEU A 175 9.79 -6.54 8.22
N LYS A 176 10.31 -5.49 8.85
CA LYS A 176 10.30 -4.14 8.27
C LYS A 176 11.23 -4.02 7.06
N ILE A 177 12.38 -4.71 7.09
CA ILE A 177 13.36 -4.70 6.00
C ILE A 177 12.91 -5.56 4.83
N THR A 178 12.43 -6.79 5.11
CA THR A 178 12.09 -7.74 4.04
C THR A 178 10.64 -7.67 3.59
N GLY A 179 9.77 -7.16 4.46
CA GLY A 179 8.37 -7.49 4.33
C GLY A 179 8.12 -8.97 4.55
N PHE A 180 6.95 -9.45 4.19
CA PHE A 180 6.55 -10.85 4.25
C PHE A 180 5.37 -11.13 3.32
N ILE A 181 5.09 -12.42 3.07
CA ILE A 181 3.93 -12.89 2.33
C ILE A 181 2.94 -13.50 3.32
N LEU A 182 1.67 -13.13 3.23
CA LEU A 182 0.56 -13.69 4.02
C LEU A 182 -0.73 -13.66 3.20
N GLU A 183 -1.48 -14.77 3.20
CA GLU A 183 -2.70 -14.94 2.38
C GLU A 183 -2.45 -14.61 0.89
N SER A 184 -1.27 -15.01 0.38
CA SER A 184 -0.79 -14.73 -0.99
C SER A 184 -0.58 -13.24 -1.30
N HIS A 185 -0.68 -12.34 -0.30
CA HIS A 185 -0.40 -10.93 -0.45
C HIS A 185 1.00 -10.59 0.06
N LYS A 186 1.63 -9.61 -0.58
CA LYS A 186 2.96 -9.12 -0.28
C LYS A 186 2.87 -7.84 0.53
N TYR A 187 3.42 -7.87 1.75
CA TYR A 187 3.40 -6.72 2.66
C TYR A 187 4.83 -6.26 2.92
N GLY A 188 5.11 -4.99 2.73
CA GLY A 188 6.43 -4.42 3.01
C GLY A 188 6.71 -3.15 2.24
N TRP A 189 7.52 -2.26 2.85
CA TRP A 189 7.93 -1.00 2.23
C TRP A 189 8.64 -1.25 0.90
N LEU A 190 9.57 -2.22 0.84
CA LEU A 190 10.32 -2.53 -0.36
C LEU A 190 9.49 -3.27 -1.42
N PHE A 191 8.44 -3.99 -1.05
CA PHE A 191 7.50 -4.52 -2.02
C PHE A 191 6.74 -3.42 -2.73
N PHE A 192 6.35 -2.37 -1.98
CA PHE A 192 5.68 -1.21 -2.56
C PHE A 192 6.64 -0.42 -3.46
N TYR A 193 7.86 -0.13 -2.97
CA TYR A 193 8.90 0.62 -3.70
C TYR A 193 9.84 -0.28 -4.50
N SER A 194 9.34 -1.40 -5.05
CA SER A 194 10.17 -2.36 -5.79
C SER A 194 10.63 -1.85 -7.16
N GLN A 195 10.03 -0.80 -7.70
CA GLN A 195 10.35 -0.29 -9.04
C GLN A 195 11.49 0.74 -9.05
N ILE A 196 12.16 0.97 -7.93
CA ILE A 196 13.31 1.87 -7.87
C ILE A 196 14.47 1.33 -8.71
N THR A 197 15.21 2.26 -9.33
CA THR A 197 16.49 1.98 -10.00
C THR A 197 17.68 2.53 -9.20
N ASP A 198 17.40 3.43 -8.24
CA ASP A 198 18.38 3.99 -7.31
C ASP A 198 18.73 2.99 -6.20
N LEU A 199 19.72 2.16 -6.45
CA LEU A 199 20.21 1.22 -5.43
C LEU A 199 21.00 1.91 -4.31
N SER A 200 21.49 3.15 -4.52
CA SER A 200 22.23 3.90 -3.51
C SER A 200 21.35 4.17 -2.28
N LEU A 201 20.05 4.40 -2.47
CA LEU A 201 19.07 4.51 -1.41
C LEU A 201 19.02 3.25 -0.51
N LEU A 202 19.09 2.08 -1.10
CA LEU A 202 19.03 0.82 -0.33
C LEU A 202 20.31 0.59 0.50
N PHE A 203 21.48 0.97 -0.05
CA PHE A 203 22.73 0.97 0.71
C PHE A 203 22.69 1.97 1.85
N HIS A 204 22.10 3.14 1.61
CA HIS A 204 21.91 4.15 2.65
C HIS A 204 21.03 3.61 3.81
N LEU A 205 19.89 2.98 3.50
CA LEU A 205 19.01 2.37 4.52
C LEU A 205 19.71 1.25 5.29
N ASP A 206 20.49 0.40 4.63
CA ASP A 206 21.32 -0.62 5.28
C ASP A 206 22.34 0.04 6.24
N ASP A 207 22.99 1.14 5.85
CA ASP A 207 23.93 1.88 6.69
C ASP A 207 23.25 2.52 7.90
N VAL A 208 22.06 3.09 7.73
CA VAL A 208 21.23 3.60 8.84
C VAL A 208 20.97 2.50 9.88
N VAL A 209 20.56 1.32 9.45
CA VAL A 209 20.32 0.17 10.34
C VAL A 209 21.62 -0.22 11.08
N GLN A 210 22.74 -0.32 10.37
CA GLN A 210 24.03 -0.68 11.00
C GLN A 210 24.50 0.38 12.01
N LYS A 211 24.33 1.66 11.73
CA LYS A 211 24.62 2.74 12.68
C LYS A 211 23.77 2.66 13.94
N LEU A 212 22.49 2.29 13.82
CA LEU A 212 21.61 2.08 14.97
C LEU A 212 22.05 0.86 15.78
N ILE A 213 22.36 -0.27 15.15
CA ILE A 213 22.88 -1.48 15.83
C ILE A 213 24.11 -1.13 16.67
N LYS A 214 25.06 -0.38 16.10
CA LYS A 214 26.26 0.09 16.79
C LYS A 214 25.93 1.04 17.94
N ARG A 215 25.07 2.05 17.71
CA ARG A 215 24.64 3.02 18.75
C ARG A 215 24.04 2.31 19.96
N TYR A 216 23.23 1.27 19.74
CA TYR A 216 22.56 0.53 20.81
C TYR A 216 23.38 -0.66 21.34
N LYS A 217 24.63 -0.85 20.87
CA LYS A 217 25.57 -1.90 21.29
C LYS A 217 25.02 -3.32 21.12
N LEU A 218 24.39 -3.56 19.97
CA LEU A 218 23.77 -4.83 19.59
C LEU A 218 24.59 -5.62 18.56
N GLU A 219 25.82 -5.17 18.26
CA GLU A 219 26.74 -5.86 17.36
C GLU A 219 27.01 -7.29 17.86
N GLY A 220 26.90 -8.27 16.95
CA GLY A 220 27.05 -9.69 17.27
C GLY A 220 25.92 -10.32 18.11
N LYS A 221 24.92 -9.53 18.54
CA LYS A 221 23.78 -10.02 19.34
C LYS A 221 22.52 -10.24 18.52
N ILE A 222 22.42 -9.61 17.34
CA ILE A 222 21.28 -9.71 16.42
C ILE A 222 21.76 -10.00 15.00
N ILE A 223 20.95 -10.75 14.26
CA ILE A 223 21.17 -11.05 12.85
C ILE A 223 20.12 -10.31 12.04
N ILE A 224 20.55 -9.26 11.34
CA ILE A 224 19.64 -8.39 10.59
C ILE A 224 19.83 -8.58 9.10
N LYS A 225 18.71 -8.69 8.41
CA LYS A 225 18.62 -8.74 6.95
C LYS A 225 18.95 -7.37 6.34
N ARG A 226 19.10 -7.31 5.02
CA ARG A 226 19.54 -6.11 4.31
C ARG A 226 18.53 -5.72 3.22
N PHE A 227 18.26 -4.43 3.06
CA PHE A 227 17.40 -3.90 2.00
C PHE A 227 17.92 -4.25 0.61
N VAL A 228 19.22 -4.07 0.36
CA VAL A 228 19.84 -4.40 -0.94
C VAL A 228 19.62 -5.88 -1.29
N ARG A 229 19.79 -6.78 -0.36
CA ARG A 229 19.54 -8.20 -0.61
C ARG A 229 18.06 -8.51 -0.79
N THR A 230 17.20 -7.89 0.01
CA THR A 230 15.75 -8.05 -0.15
C THR A 230 15.30 -7.63 -1.55
N TYR A 231 15.81 -6.52 -2.05
CA TYR A 231 15.54 -6.05 -3.41
C TYR A 231 15.94 -7.09 -4.46
N ALA A 232 17.16 -7.64 -4.36
CA ALA A 232 17.61 -8.70 -5.25
C ALA A 232 16.72 -9.95 -5.20
N GLU A 233 16.31 -10.38 -3.99
CA GLU A 233 15.41 -11.53 -3.81
C GLU A 233 14.01 -11.27 -4.43
N ILE A 234 13.47 -10.05 -4.29
CA ILE A 234 12.19 -9.66 -4.91
C ILE A 234 12.24 -9.80 -6.43
N HIS A 235 13.36 -9.41 -7.07
CA HIS A 235 13.48 -9.39 -8.53
C HIS A 235 13.93 -10.70 -9.14
N MET A 236 14.76 -11.47 -8.44
CA MET A 236 15.42 -12.64 -9.02
C MET A 236 14.82 -13.97 -8.56
N ALA A 237 14.34 -14.06 -7.33
CA ALA A 237 14.05 -15.34 -6.70
C ALA A 237 12.82 -15.35 -5.79
N LEU A 238 11.86 -14.46 -5.98
CA LEU A 238 10.75 -14.27 -5.04
C LEU A 238 9.95 -15.55 -4.73
N HIS A 239 9.83 -16.44 -5.68
CA HIS A 239 9.07 -17.70 -5.51
C HIS A 239 9.87 -18.81 -4.82
N GLU A 240 11.20 -18.66 -4.75
CA GLU A 240 12.12 -19.70 -4.22
C GLU A 240 12.85 -19.23 -2.96
N THR A 241 12.82 -17.93 -2.68
CA THR A 241 13.59 -17.35 -1.59
C THR A 241 13.05 -17.74 -0.21
N LYS A 242 13.99 -18.13 0.67
CA LYS A 242 13.74 -18.22 2.11
C LYS A 242 14.19 -16.97 2.86
N TYR A 243 14.71 -15.98 2.14
CA TYR A 243 15.18 -14.73 2.74
C TYR A 243 14.00 -13.83 3.13
N ILE A 244 12.97 -13.77 2.30
CA ILE A 244 11.72 -13.10 2.59
C ILE A 244 10.76 -14.12 3.19
N PRO A 245 10.23 -13.92 4.41
CA PRO A 245 9.38 -14.92 5.04
C PRO A 245 8.04 -15.05 4.30
N ASN A 246 7.72 -16.28 3.91
CA ASN A 246 6.38 -16.66 3.49
C ASN A 246 5.65 -17.27 4.68
N LEU A 247 4.74 -16.51 5.27
CA LEU A 247 4.02 -16.94 6.47
C LEU A 247 2.90 -17.94 6.16
N ASP A 248 2.52 -18.08 4.89
CA ASP A 248 1.55 -19.08 4.46
C ASP A 248 2.14 -20.51 4.53
N ASP A 249 3.48 -20.62 4.42
CA ASP A 249 4.19 -21.92 4.47
C ASP A 249 4.48 -22.39 5.91
N LEU A 250 4.17 -21.58 6.93
CA LEU A 250 4.45 -21.90 8.32
C LEU A 250 3.53 -23.02 8.84
N LYS A 251 4.15 -24.02 9.45
CA LYS A 251 3.44 -25.07 10.17
C LYS A 251 2.97 -24.54 11.54
N LEU A 252 2.09 -25.28 12.17
CA LEU A 252 1.55 -24.95 13.48
C LEU A 252 2.65 -24.76 14.53
N GLU A 253 3.69 -25.61 14.50
CA GLU A 253 4.84 -25.55 15.40
C GLU A 253 5.63 -24.23 15.24
N ASP A 254 5.83 -23.79 13.98
CA ASP A 254 6.52 -22.54 13.67
C ASP A 254 5.71 -21.34 14.21
N LYS A 255 4.40 -21.35 14.02
CA LYS A 255 3.50 -20.33 14.55
C LYS A 255 3.52 -20.30 16.08
N LYS A 256 3.50 -21.48 16.74
CA LYS A 256 3.66 -21.59 18.19
C LYS A 256 4.98 -21.00 18.66
N ALA A 257 6.10 -21.35 18.01
CA ALA A 257 7.42 -20.81 18.35
C ALA A 257 7.47 -19.29 18.20
N ILE A 258 6.90 -18.72 17.13
CA ILE A 258 6.81 -17.25 16.96
C ILE A 258 6.01 -16.63 18.11
N LEU A 259 4.86 -17.20 18.46
CA LEU A 259 4.01 -16.65 19.51
C LEU A 259 4.65 -16.75 20.90
N SER A 260 5.28 -17.88 21.23
CA SER A 260 5.92 -18.10 22.53
C SER A 260 7.24 -17.35 22.67
N ASP A 261 8.14 -17.50 21.72
CA ASP A 261 9.54 -17.06 21.87
C ASP A 261 9.70 -15.57 21.53
N ILE A 262 8.95 -15.08 20.55
CA ILE A 262 9.06 -13.70 20.07
C ILE A 262 8.05 -12.80 20.77
N TYR A 263 6.78 -13.21 20.83
CA TYR A 263 5.72 -12.42 21.45
C TYR A 263 5.48 -12.74 22.93
N GLN A 264 6.25 -13.70 23.50
CA GLN A 264 6.21 -14.10 24.90
C GLN A 264 4.79 -14.48 25.38
N MET A 265 4.05 -15.13 24.48
CA MET A 265 2.68 -15.57 24.78
C MET A 265 2.69 -16.92 25.47
N ASP A 266 1.98 -17.04 26.59
CA ASP A 266 1.75 -18.34 27.22
C ASP A 266 0.74 -19.15 26.40
N LEU A 267 1.23 -20.27 25.84
CA LEU A 267 0.46 -21.20 25.03
C LEU A 267 0.16 -22.53 25.76
N THR A 268 0.45 -22.59 27.07
CA THR A 268 0.14 -23.78 27.89
C THR A 268 -1.36 -24.07 27.81
N ASP A 269 -1.70 -25.31 27.55
CA ASP A 269 -3.09 -25.80 27.40
C ASP A 269 -3.93 -25.08 26.33
N LYS A 270 -3.30 -24.43 25.34
CA LYS A 270 -4.01 -23.80 24.23
C LYS A 270 -4.11 -24.76 23.04
N ASP A 271 -5.31 -24.82 22.47
CA ASP A 271 -5.59 -25.63 21.31
C ASP A 271 -5.02 -24.98 20.01
N GLU A 272 -5.00 -25.75 18.95
CA GLU A 272 -4.50 -25.31 17.65
C GLU A 272 -5.28 -24.12 17.10
N ARG A 273 -6.59 -24.11 17.31
CA ARG A 273 -7.46 -23.03 16.85
C ARG A 273 -7.14 -21.70 17.55
N PHE A 274 -6.81 -21.74 18.84
CA PHE A 274 -6.35 -20.56 19.57
C PHE A 274 -5.06 -20.00 18.96
N VAL A 275 -4.09 -20.89 18.69
CA VAL A 275 -2.80 -20.50 18.07
C VAL A 275 -3.01 -19.80 16.73
N GLU A 276 -3.82 -20.40 15.85
CA GLU A 276 -4.13 -19.81 14.54
C GLU A 276 -4.79 -18.43 14.65
N ILE A 277 -5.77 -18.28 15.52
CA ILE A 277 -6.46 -17.00 15.75
C ILE A 277 -5.47 -15.93 16.27
N GLN A 278 -4.63 -16.28 17.24
CA GLN A 278 -3.69 -15.33 17.83
C GLN A 278 -2.59 -14.94 16.82
N PHE A 279 -2.06 -15.91 16.09
CA PHE A 279 -1.09 -15.65 15.04
C PHE A 279 -1.64 -14.69 14.00
N HIS A 280 -2.83 -14.96 13.48
CA HIS A 280 -3.49 -14.11 12.51
C HIS A 280 -3.78 -12.68 13.05
N LYS A 281 -4.23 -12.59 14.31
CA LYS A 281 -4.45 -11.29 14.97
C LYS A 281 -3.16 -10.48 15.11
N ILE A 282 -2.04 -11.13 15.44
CA ILE A 282 -0.74 -10.49 15.56
C ILE A 282 -0.26 -10.05 14.18
N MET A 283 -0.33 -10.91 13.18
CA MET A 283 0.12 -10.57 11.83
C MET A 283 -0.70 -9.43 11.21
N LYS A 284 -2.00 -9.34 11.47
CA LYS A 284 -2.82 -8.18 11.09
C LYS A 284 -2.35 -6.87 11.73
N ARG A 285 -1.78 -6.93 12.94
CA ARG A 285 -1.16 -5.76 13.57
C ARG A 285 0.17 -5.41 12.91
N GLU A 286 1.00 -6.41 12.58
CA GLU A 286 2.26 -6.21 11.86
C GLU A 286 2.03 -5.60 10.47
N ILE A 287 1.00 -6.06 9.75
CA ILE A 287 0.60 -5.46 8.46
C ILE A 287 0.32 -3.97 8.64
N ARG A 288 -0.53 -3.61 9.59
CA ARG A 288 -0.87 -2.20 9.85
C ARG A 288 0.35 -1.34 10.20
N ASP A 289 1.29 -1.91 10.96
CA ASP A 289 2.52 -1.18 11.34
C ASP A 289 3.45 -0.96 10.14
N ILE A 290 3.49 -1.90 9.20
CA ILE A 290 4.26 -1.78 7.95
C ILE A 290 3.56 -0.83 6.96
N GLU A 291 2.25 -0.92 6.85
CA GLU A 291 1.47 -0.05 5.95
C GLU A 291 1.57 1.43 6.33
N LYS A 292 1.68 1.74 7.63
CA LYS A 292 1.94 3.10 8.10
C LYS A 292 3.20 3.72 7.52
N ASP A 293 4.21 2.93 7.21
CA ASP A 293 5.45 3.42 6.60
C ASP A 293 5.25 3.84 5.12
N ILE A 294 4.17 3.34 4.50
CA ILE A 294 3.80 3.58 3.11
C ILE A 294 2.66 4.61 3.00
N GLU A 295 1.79 4.74 4.02
CA GLU A 295 0.66 5.68 4.06
C GLU A 295 1.10 7.15 3.83
N ASN A 296 0.23 7.93 3.16
CA ASN A 296 0.37 9.30 2.69
C ASN A 296 1.01 9.43 1.29
N ILE A 297 0.58 8.56 0.38
CA ILE A 297 0.97 8.62 -1.04
C ILE A 297 0.11 9.62 -1.82
N SER A 298 -1.08 9.94 -1.29
CA SER A 298 -2.03 10.94 -1.85
C SER A 298 -1.91 12.30 -1.19
#